data_32b8e5ca80f203175480f53fdadf2cd9
#
_entry.id   32b8e5ca80f203175480f53fdadf2cd9
#
_cell.length_a   1.000
_cell.length_b   1.000
_cell.length_c   1.000
_cell.angle_alpha   90.00
_cell.angle_beta   90.00
_cell.angle_gamma   90.00
#
_symmetry.space_group_name_H-M   'P 1'
#
loop_
_entity.id
_entity.type
_entity.pdbx_description
1 polymer ?
#
loop_
_entity_poly.entity_id
_entity_poly.type
_entity_poly.pdbx_seq_one_letter_code
_entity_poly.pdbx_strand_id
1 'polypeptide(L)'
;MSLELQSKHNLKFRDSAELSQATKFLHENGVLLHYEDATLRDLFFLDPQWLCDMLSHVVTIREINPFAKNGIMKLEDLRHVFKSSHAITLNAKSYVINLLNKFEVALTWDSRTLLIPSLLPTEQQMRSGIPGIINYLLDIDNDFDF
;
A
#
# COMPACT_ATOMS: atom_id res chain seq x y z
N MET A 1 16.75 -8.99 -9.80
CA MET A 1 17.22 -7.62 -9.48
C MET A 1 18.56 -7.61 -8.76
N SER A 2 18.81 -8.49 -7.80
CA SER A 2 20.11 -8.61 -7.10
C SER A 2 21.30 -8.93 -8.05
N LEU A 3 21.08 -9.79 -9.04
CA LEU A 3 22.07 -10.16 -10.05
C LEU A 3 22.40 -9.04 -11.05
N GLU A 4 21.44 -8.18 -11.37
CA GLU A 4 21.65 -7.03 -12.27
C GLU A 4 22.48 -5.92 -11.63
N LEU A 5 22.32 -5.69 -10.32
CA LEU A 5 23.18 -4.76 -9.56
C LEU A 5 24.62 -5.26 -9.50
N GLN A 6 24.83 -6.57 -9.36
CA GLN A 6 26.17 -7.18 -9.38
C GLN A 6 26.87 -7.02 -10.73
N SER A 7 26.12 -7.06 -11.85
CA SER A 7 26.72 -7.01 -13.19
C SER A 7 27.14 -5.60 -13.61
N LYS A 8 26.41 -4.56 -13.16
CA LYS A 8 26.66 -3.17 -13.61
C LYS A 8 27.85 -2.47 -12.95
N HIS A 9 28.23 -2.87 -11.74
CA HIS A 9 29.25 -2.15 -10.96
C HIS A 9 30.43 -3.00 -10.47
N ASN A 10 30.57 -4.24 -10.94
CA ASN A 10 31.63 -5.16 -10.46
C ASN A 10 31.64 -5.37 -8.92
N LEU A 11 30.53 -5.06 -8.25
CA LEU A 11 30.35 -5.27 -6.83
C LEU A 11 30.14 -6.78 -6.58
N LYS A 12 31.20 -7.46 -6.18
CA LYS A 12 31.15 -8.87 -5.78
C LYS A 12 30.96 -8.92 -4.26
N PHE A 13 29.76 -9.27 -3.80
CA PHE A 13 29.57 -9.70 -2.42
C PHE A 13 30.15 -11.10 -2.25
N ARG A 14 30.83 -11.33 -1.13
CA ARG A 14 31.47 -12.63 -0.82
C ARG A 14 30.40 -13.70 -0.58
N ASP A 15 29.34 -13.33 0.10
CA ASP A 15 28.23 -14.21 0.46
C ASP A 15 26.93 -13.44 0.67
N SER A 16 25.87 -14.16 0.99
CA SER A 16 24.53 -13.57 1.26
C SER A 16 24.50 -12.73 2.54
N ALA A 17 25.39 -12.99 3.50
CA ALA A 17 25.46 -12.24 4.74
C ALA A 17 26.00 -10.82 4.49
N GLU A 18 27.02 -10.69 3.66
CA GLU A 18 27.58 -9.39 3.26
C GLU A 18 26.54 -8.58 2.46
N LEU A 19 25.80 -9.22 1.56
CA LEU A 19 24.69 -8.58 0.84
C LEU A 19 23.60 -8.10 1.79
N SER A 20 23.21 -8.92 2.76
CA SER A 20 22.20 -8.56 3.78
C SER A 20 22.67 -7.37 4.62
N GLN A 21 23.93 -7.37 5.04
CA GLN A 21 24.52 -6.29 5.81
C GLN A 21 24.57 -4.97 5.03
N ALA A 22 24.97 -5.02 3.75
CA ALA A 22 24.96 -3.86 2.86
C ALA A 22 23.54 -3.33 2.63
N THR A 23 22.57 -4.22 2.42
CA THR A 23 21.15 -3.84 2.26
C THR A 23 20.63 -3.15 3.52
N LYS A 24 20.92 -3.69 4.70
CA LYS A 24 20.52 -3.09 5.97
C LYS A 24 21.13 -1.70 6.16
N PHE A 25 22.41 -1.55 5.88
CA PHE A 25 23.10 -0.27 5.94
C PHE A 25 22.46 0.78 5.00
N LEU A 26 22.16 0.40 3.76
CA LEU A 26 21.49 1.29 2.79
C LEU A 26 20.07 1.65 3.23
N HIS A 27 19.34 0.71 3.83
CA HIS A 27 18.02 0.94 4.39
C HIS A 27 18.05 1.94 5.57
N GLU A 28 18.96 1.73 6.51
CA GLU A 28 19.12 2.61 7.68
C GLU A 28 19.54 4.04 7.30
N ASN A 29 20.22 4.21 6.16
CA ASN A 29 20.59 5.52 5.62
C ASN A 29 19.57 6.10 4.62
N GLY A 30 18.43 5.45 4.41
CA GLY A 30 17.37 5.95 3.54
C GLY A 30 17.72 5.97 2.05
N VAL A 31 18.74 5.23 1.62
CA VAL A 31 19.15 5.12 0.21
C VAL A 31 18.22 4.19 -0.55
N LEU A 32 17.78 3.13 0.10
CA LEU A 32 16.74 2.22 -0.38
C LEU A 32 15.89 1.75 0.79
N LEU A 33 14.72 1.17 0.50
CA LEU A 33 13.93 0.51 1.54
C LEU A 33 13.82 -0.98 1.24
N HIS A 34 14.03 -1.78 2.27
CA HIS A 34 13.89 -3.23 2.23
C HIS A 34 13.29 -3.72 3.56
N TYR A 35 12.37 -4.67 3.48
CA TYR A 35 11.66 -5.20 4.65
C TYR A 35 11.79 -6.72 4.67
N GLU A 36 12.20 -7.27 5.82
CA GLU A 36 12.48 -8.71 6.01
C GLU A 36 11.23 -9.56 6.26
N ASP A 37 10.03 -8.97 6.21
CA ASP A 37 8.81 -9.75 6.37
C ASP A 37 8.54 -10.67 5.17
N ALA A 38 7.78 -11.73 5.42
CA ALA A 38 7.57 -12.81 4.46
C ALA A 38 6.95 -12.36 3.13
N THR A 39 6.23 -11.23 3.12
CA THR A 39 5.50 -10.73 1.95
C THR A 39 6.28 -9.71 1.13
N LEU A 40 7.28 -9.05 1.74
CA LEU A 40 8.03 -7.94 1.13
C LEU A 40 9.54 -8.21 1.02
N ARG A 41 10.07 -9.29 1.60
CA ARG A 41 11.51 -9.59 1.66
C ARG A 41 12.20 -9.67 0.30
N ASP A 42 11.46 -9.98 -0.76
CA ASP A 42 11.99 -10.09 -2.12
C ASP A 42 11.94 -8.76 -2.88
N LEU A 43 11.46 -7.68 -2.21
CA LEU A 43 11.31 -6.36 -2.81
C LEU A 43 12.34 -5.37 -2.26
N PHE A 44 12.95 -4.64 -3.16
CA PHE A 44 13.86 -3.53 -2.87
C PHE A 44 13.29 -2.26 -3.50
N PHE A 45 12.97 -1.28 -2.66
CA PHE A 45 12.47 0.02 -3.12
C PHE A 45 13.65 0.96 -3.26
N LEU A 46 14.09 1.16 -4.49
CA LEU A 46 15.29 1.96 -4.81
C LEU A 46 15.05 3.46 -4.70
N ASP A 47 13.81 3.87 -4.67
CA ASP A 47 13.39 5.25 -4.50
C ASP A 47 12.35 5.34 -3.37
N PRO A 48 12.79 5.70 -2.14
CA PRO A 48 11.88 5.89 -1.01
C PRO A 48 10.82 6.95 -1.24
N GLN A 49 11.13 8.02 -1.97
CA GLN A 49 10.17 9.09 -2.27
C GLN A 49 9.04 8.57 -3.15
N TRP A 50 9.37 7.78 -4.18
CA TRP A 50 8.37 7.14 -5.03
C TRP A 50 7.40 6.28 -4.20
N LEU A 51 7.92 5.52 -3.23
CA LEU A 51 7.07 4.70 -2.36
C LEU A 51 6.12 5.57 -1.52
N CYS A 52 6.61 6.66 -0.93
CA CYS A 52 5.79 7.60 -0.17
C CYS A 52 4.71 8.25 -1.05
N ASP A 53 5.08 8.69 -2.25
CA ASP A 53 4.15 9.29 -3.20
C ASP A 53 3.07 8.29 -3.61
N MET A 54 3.44 7.05 -3.87
CA MET A 54 2.52 5.98 -4.21
C MET A 54 1.50 5.71 -3.06
N LEU A 55 1.98 5.57 -1.82
CA LEU A 55 1.11 5.33 -0.67
C LEU A 55 0.19 6.53 -0.40
N SER A 56 0.65 7.76 -0.64
CA SER A 56 -0.13 8.97 -0.43
C SER A 56 -1.38 9.05 -1.30
N HIS A 57 -1.37 8.45 -2.50
CA HIS A 57 -2.53 8.45 -3.40
C HIS A 57 -3.77 7.80 -2.78
N VAL A 58 -3.59 6.87 -1.86
CA VAL A 58 -4.72 6.19 -1.19
C VAL A 58 -5.38 7.07 -0.14
N VAL A 59 -4.58 7.84 0.60
CA VAL A 59 -5.04 8.69 1.72
C VAL A 59 -5.34 10.13 1.31
N THR A 60 -5.15 10.45 0.04
CA THR A 60 -5.32 11.82 -0.45
C THR A 60 -6.80 12.21 -0.51
N ILE A 61 -7.00 13.51 -0.57
CA ILE A 61 -8.32 14.16 -0.65
C ILE A 61 -9.19 13.58 -1.76
N ARG A 62 -10.51 13.76 -1.62
CA ARG A 62 -11.55 13.19 -2.48
C ARG A 62 -11.37 13.48 -3.97
N GLU A 63 -10.71 14.60 -4.34
CA GLU A 63 -10.44 14.97 -5.72
C GLU A 63 -9.43 14.03 -6.38
N ILE A 64 -8.52 13.44 -5.61
CA ILE A 64 -7.49 12.51 -6.11
C ILE A 64 -7.96 11.06 -5.93
N ASN A 65 -8.57 10.73 -4.78
CA ASN A 65 -9.15 9.42 -4.52
C ASN A 65 -10.67 9.51 -4.28
N PRO A 66 -11.49 9.64 -5.33
CA PRO A 66 -12.95 9.71 -5.19
C PRO A 66 -13.60 8.39 -4.76
N PHE A 67 -12.83 7.29 -4.78
CA PHE A 67 -13.31 5.94 -4.46
C PHE A 67 -13.38 5.68 -2.96
N ALA A 68 -12.60 6.41 -2.15
CA ALA A 68 -12.62 6.30 -0.70
C ALA A 68 -13.76 7.14 -0.11
N LYS A 69 -14.85 6.48 0.27
CA LYS A 69 -16.00 7.12 0.92
C LYS A 69 -15.98 6.84 2.41
N ASN A 70 -15.87 7.89 3.24
CA ASN A 70 -15.84 7.77 4.70
C ASN A 70 -14.78 6.76 5.20
N GLY A 71 -13.63 6.69 4.54
CA GLY A 71 -12.55 5.78 4.90
C GLY A 71 -12.73 4.35 4.41
N ILE A 72 -13.74 4.06 3.60
CA ILE A 72 -13.99 2.74 3.04
C ILE A 72 -13.83 2.78 1.52
N MET A 73 -13.10 1.82 0.95
CA MET A 73 -12.85 1.72 -0.49
C MET A 73 -12.90 0.25 -0.93
N LYS A 74 -13.47 -0.01 -2.12
CA LYS A 74 -13.40 -1.36 -2.69
C LYS A 74 -11.99 -1.67 -3.16
N LEU A 75 -11.55 -2.90 -2.92
CA LEU A 75 -10.22 -3.36 -3.33
C LEU A 75 -10.01 -3.31 -4.85
N GLU A 76 -11.08 -3.48 -5.62
CA GLU A 76 -11.04 -3.39 -7.09
C GLU A 76 -10.76 -1.96 -7.58
N ASP A 77 -11.16 -0.94 -6.81
CA ASP A 77 -10.95 0.46 -7.17
C ASP A 77 -9.49 0.91 -7.02
N LEU A 78 -8.68 0.14 -6.29
CA LEU A 78 -7.25 0.39 -6.11
C LEU A 78 -6.53 0.58 -7.45
N ARG A 79 -6.91 -0.19 -8.47
CA ARG A 79 -6.38 -0.06 -9.84
C ARG A 79 -6.65 1.31 -10.47
N HIS A 80 -7.75 1.95 -10.09
CA HIS A 80 -8.12 3.27 -10.62
C HIS A 80 -7.36 4.38 -9.92
N VAL A 81 -7.13 4.25 -8.61
CA VAL A 81 -6.32 5.18 -7.82
C VAL A 81 -4.89 5.25 -8.38
N PHE A 82 -4.34 4.13 -8.79
CA PHE A 82 -2.97 4.04 -9.30
C PHE A 82 -2.83 4.12 -10.83
N LYS A 83 -3.90 4.39 -11.57
CA LYS A 83 -3.86 4.49 -13.04
C LYS A 83 -2.90 5.53 -13.58
N SER A 84 -2.71 6.62 -12.85
CA SER A 84 -1.81 7.72 -13.23
C SER A 84 -0.35 7.44 -12.90
N SER A 85 -0.08 6.54 -11.96
CA SER A 85 1.28 6.10 -11.68
C SER A 85 1.59 4.89 -12.56
N HIS A 86 2.45 5.05 -13.55
CA HIS A 86 2.90 4.00 -14.50
C HIS A 86 3.54 2.77 -13.85
N ALA A 87 3.40 2.60 -12.56
CA ALA A 87 4.20 1.74 -11.71
C ALA A 87 3.52 0.43 -11.33
N ILE A 88 2.21 0.24 -11.59
CA ILE A 88 1.54 -0.96 -11.08
C ILE A 88 1.06 -1.82 -12.24
N THR A 89 1.92 -2.76 -12.61
CA THR A 89 1.50 -3.94 -13.39
C THR A 89 0.55 -4.80 -12.55
N LEU A 90 -0.32 -5.57 -13.22
CA LEU A 90 -1.31 -6.45 -12.57
C LEU A 90 -0.73 -7.38 -11.49
N ASN A 91 0.56 -7.75 -11.62
CA ASN A 91 1.26 -8.60 -10.65
C ASN A 91 1.67 -7.85 -9.36
N ALA A 92 1.68 -6.52 -9.37
CA ALA A 92 2.08 -5.72 -8.21
C ALA A 92 0.93 -5.46 -7.22
N LYS A 93 -0.32 -5.83 -7.54
CA LYS A 93 -1.49 -5.55 -6.69
C LYS A 93 -1.35 -6.13 -5.28
N SER A 94 -0.88 -7.37 -5.16
CA SER A 94 -0.68 -8.01 -3.85
C SER A 94 0.40 -7.30 -3.02
N TYR A 95 1.48 -6.88 -3.66
CA TYR A 95 2.56 -6.16 -2.99
C TYR A 95 2.11 -4.79 -2.48
N VAL A 96 1.31 -4.08 -3.26
CA VAL A 96 0.73 -2.79 -2.85
C VAL A 96 -0.18 -2.96 -1.64
N ILE A 97 -1.05 -3.96 -1.63
CA ILE A 97 -1.92 -4.27 -0.49
C ILE A 97 -1.08 -4.58 0.75
N ASN A 98 -0.03 -5.39 0.62
CA ASN A 98 0.86 -5.72 1.73
C ASN A 98 1.58 -4.47 2.28
N LEU A 99 2.00 -3.56 1.40
CA LEU A 99 2.59 -2.27 1.79
C LEU A 99 1.59 -1.38 2.53
N LEU A 100 0.37 -1.26 2.00
CA LEU A 100 -0.69 -0.48 2.64
C LEU A 100 -1.00 -1.00 4.04
N ASN A 101 -1.10 -2.33 4.21
CA ASN A 101 -1.31 -2.95 5.52
C ASN A 101 -0.09 -2.75 6.44
N LYS A 102 1.12 -2.94 5.94
CA LYS A 102 2.36 -2.81 6.72
C LYS A 102 2.52 -1.41 7.32
N PHE A 103 2.22 -0.39 6.54
CA PHE A 103 2.31 1.02 6.98
C PHE A 103 1.02 1.54 7.61
N GLU A 104 0.02 0.67 7.78
CA GLU A 104 -1.29 1.04 8.34
C GLU A 104 -1.98 2.19 7.60
N VAL A 105 -1.61 2.40 6.33
CA VAL A 105 -2.20 3.39 5.44
C VAL A 105 -3.62 2.99 5.06
N ALA A 106 -3.79 1.72 4.72
CA ALA A 106 -5.10 1.10 4.55
C ALA A 106 -5.04 -0.36 5.02
N LEU A 107 -6.08 -0.78 5.70
CA LEU A 107 -6.21 -2.13 6.27
C LEU A 107 -7.19 -2.94 5.44
N THR A 108 -6.86 -4.19 5.16
CA THR A 108 -7.79 -5.13 4.53
C THR A 108 -8.84 -5.53 5.56
N TRP A 109 -10.09 -5.11 5.36
CA TRP A 109 -11.21 -5.47 6.24
C TRP A 109 -11.74 -6.86 5.94
N ASP A 110 -11.96 -7.12 4.66
CA ASP A 110 -12.35 -8.40 4.10
C ASP A 110 -11.63 -8.64 2.76
N SER A 111 -12.02 -9.68 2.01
CA SER A 111 -11.41 -9.98 0.71
C SER A 111 -11.65 -8.93 -0.37
N ARG A 112 -12.55 -7.96 -0.15
CA ARG A 112 -13.00 -6.98 -1.14
C ARG A 112 -12.87 -5.52 -0.72
N THR A 113 -12.68 -5.27 0.59
CA THR A 113 -12.78 -3.93 1.19
C THR A 113 -11.49 -3.51 1.87
N LEU A 114 -11.10 -2.27 1.66
CA LEU A 114 -10.03 -1.57 2.36
C LEU A 114 -10.60 -0.52 3.29
N LEU A 115 -10.14 -0.51 4.53
CA LEU A 115 -10.39 0.52 5.51
C LEU A 115 -9.19 1.48 5.54
N ILE A 116 -9.44 2.78 5.38
CA ILE A 116 -8.42 3.82 5.38
C ILE A 116 -8.61 4.65 6.66
N PRO A 117 -7.81 4.39 7.73
CA PRO A 117 -8.04 4.98 9.05
C PRO A 117 -8.04 6.50 9.06
N SER A 118 -7.14 7.12 8.27
CA SER A 118 -7.01 8.59 8.19
C SER A 118 -8.20 9.30 7.55
N LEU A 119 -9.04 8.57 6.81
CA LEU A 119 -10.23 9.11 6.13
C LEU A 119 -11.54 8.73 6.84
N LEU A 120 -11.47 8.03 7.97
CA LEU A 120 -12.65 7.70 8.76
C LEU A 120 -13.26 8.99 9.34
N PRO A 121 -14.60 9.08 9.40
CA PRO A 121 -15.26 10.18 10.06
C PRO A 121 -14.95 10.18 11.57
N THR A 122 -14.94 11.36 12.17
CA THR A 122 -14.75 11.50 13.61
C THR A 122 -15.94 10.89 14.36
N GLU A 123 -15.72 10.51 15.64
CA GLU A 123 -16.80 9.99 16.51
C GLU A 123 -18.01 10.93 16.55
N GLN A 124 -17.78 12.25 16.59
CA GLN A 124 -18.83 13.24 16.59
C GLN A 124 -19.65 13.21 15.29
N GLN A 125 -19.00 13.04 14.14
CA GLN A 125 -19.67 12.91 12.85
C GLN A 125 -20.47 11.60 12.76
N MET A 126 -19.96 10.50 13.34
CA MET A 126 -20.69 9.23 13.40
C MET A 126 -21.90 9.32 14.33
N ARG A 127 -21.77 9.97 15.48
CA ARG A 127 -22.88 10.16 16.45
C ARG A 127 -23.97 11.11 15.92
N SER A 128 -23.63 12.10 15.10
CA SER A 128 -24.61 13.03 14.50
C SER A 128 -25.44 12.40 13.37
N GLY A 129 -25.28 11.08 13.15
CA GLY A 129 -26.10 10.34 12.20
C GLY A 129 -25.84 10.78 10.77
N ILE A 130 -24.60 10.58 10.27
CA ILE A 130 -24.40 10.70 8.83
C ILE A 130 -25.23 9.57 8.19
N PRO A 131 -26.34 9.87 7.51
CA PRO A 131 -27.25 8.85 6.97
C PRO A 131 -26.56 7.91 5.96
N GLY A 132 -25.37 8.29 5.47
CA GLY A 132 -24.65 7.54 4.47
C GLY A 132 -23.82 6.35 4.97
N ILE A 133 -23.36 6.34 6.23
CA ILE A 133 -22.47 5.26 6.71
C ILE A 133 -23.27 3.99 6.98
N ILE A 134 -24.44 4.11 7.60
CA ILE A 134 -25.31 2.97 7.91
C ILE A 134 -25.81 2.35 6.60
N ASN A 135 -26.22 3.16 5.64
CA ASN A 135 -26.66 2.67 4.33
C ASN A 135 -25.52 2.02 3.54
N TYR A 136 -24.29 2.55 3.62
CA TYR A 136 -23.15 1.96 2.92
C TYR A 136 -22.72 0.62 3.56
N LEU A 137 -22.79 0.50 4.88
CA LEU A 137 -22.54 -0.77 5.57
C LEU A 137 -23.65 -1.80 5.29
N LEU A 138 -24.91 -1.34 5.18
CA LEU A 138 -26.03 -2.19 4.81
C LEU A 138 -26.01 -2.60 3.34
N ASP A 139 -25.50 -1.76 2.43
CA ASP A 139 -25.29 -2.11 1.02
C ASP A 139 -24.18 -3.17 0.84
N ILE A 140 -23.15 -3.15 1.71
CA ILE A 140 -22.14 -4.20 1.73
C ILE A 140 -22.74 -5.55 2.16
N ASP A 141 -23.64 -5.55 3.16
CA ASP A 141 -24.33 -6.77 3.62
C ASP A 141 -25.33 -7.32 2.59
N ASN A 142 -25.93 -6.47 1.75
CA ASN A 142 -26.86 -6.90 0.70
C ASN A 142 -26.17 -7.47 -0.57
N ASP A 143 -24.87 -7.20 -0.77
CA ASP A 143 -24.06 -7.83 -1.84
C ASP A 143 -23.65 -9.29 -1.47
N PHE A 144 -24.10 -9.81 -0.32
CA PHE A 144 -23.87 -11.19 0.14
C PHE A 144 -25.06 -12.13 -0.12
N ASP A 145 -25.88 -11.91 -1.13
CA ASP A 145 -26.81 -12.94 -1.61
C ASP A 145 -26.02 -14.08 -2.27
N PHE A 146 -26.08 -15.21 -1.60
CA PHE A 146 -25.53 -16.52 -2.01
C PHE A 146 -26.24 -17.10 -3.24
#